data_8ab606ebeb20f8a5d8edeb1fb2b6f6be
#
_entry.id   8ab606ebeb20f8a5d8edeb1fb2b6f6be
#
_cell.length_a   1.000
_cell.length_b   1.000
_cell.length_c   1.000
_cell.angle_alpha   90.00
_cell.angle_beta   90.00
_cell.angle_gamma   90.00
#
_symmetry.space_group_name_H-M   'P 1'
#
loop_
_entity.id
_entity.type
_entity.pdbx_description
1 polymer ?
#
loop_
_entity_poly.entity_id
_entity_poly.type
_entity_poly.pdbx_seq_one_letter_code
_entity_poly.pdbx_strand_id
1 'polypeptide(L)'
;RIYINIPEHLPVTDIDLSSNLGNVHENAIDVCKTVSSEKRSVQLSVTTRHDSYLYIVSTNTFDGIVKKEKNQYQTTRKNGHGIGLSSIQLTVEKYNGTVQFSNDDSRFYVDIMIPI
;
A
#
# COMPACT_ATOMS: atom_id res chain seq x y z
N ARG A 1 4.04 -12.38 2.44
CA ARG A 1 4.35 -12.91 1.11
C ARG A 1 4.41 -11.78 0.09
N ILE A 2 5.46 -11.77 -0.70
CA ILE A 2 5.66 -10.77 -1.74
C ILE A 2 5.71 -11.47 -3.10
N TYR A 3 4.93 -10.97 -4.04
CA TYR A 3 4.92 -11.44 -5.41
C TYR A 3 5.14 -10.24 -6.35
N ILE A 4 6.21 -10.29 -7.15
CA ILE A 4 6.56 -9.22 -8.08
C ILE A 4 6.75 -9.82 -9.48
N ASN A 5 6.00 -9.32 -10.44
CA ASN A 5 6.12 -9.71 -11.84
C ASN A 5 5.92 -8.48 -12.72
N ILE A 6 7.02 -7.80 -13.02
CA ILE A 6 7.02 -6.54 -13.78
C ILE A 6 8.07 -6.60 -14.89
N PRO A 7 7.89 -5.83 -15.97
CA PRO A 7 8.92 -5.73 -17.01
C PRO A 7 10.16 -5.02 -16.49
N GLU A 8 11.27 -5.22 -17.20
CA GLU A 8 12.56 -4.64 -16.82
C GLU A 8 12.54 -3.11 -16.83
N HIS A 9 11.80 -2.52 -17.74
CA HIS A 9 11.72 -1.07 -17.89
C HIS A 9 10.29 -0.58 -17.64
N LEU A 10 10.16 0.36 -16.70
CA LEU A 10 8.91 1.03 -16.38
C LEU A 10 9.13 2.55 -16.42
N PRO A 11 8.10 3.34 -16.78
CA PRO A 11 8.21 4.80 -16.74
C PRO A 11 8.26 5.38 -15.31
N VAL A 12 8.06 4.55 -14.29
CA VAL A 12 8.23 4.93 -12.90
C VAL A 12 9.70 4.75 -12.54
N THR A 13 10.35 5.75 -11.94
CA THR A 13 11.76 5.65 -11.57
C THR A 13 11.97 4.58 -10.50
N ASP A 14 13.15 3.99 -10.47
CA ASP A 14 13.50 2.98 -9.48
C ASP A 14 13.40 3.53 -8.06
N ILE A 15 13.79 4.79 -7.86
CA ILE A 15 13.72 5.45 -6.55
C ILE A 15 12.27 5.61 -6.11
N ASP A 16 11.40 6.10 -6.99
CA ASP A 16 9.99 6.31 -6.67
C ASP A 16 9.28 4.98 -6.41
N LEU A 17 9.56 3.96 -7.22
CA LEU A 17 8.96 2.65 -7.04
C LEU A 17 9.41 2.02 -5.73
N SER A 18 10.71 2.02 -5.44
CA SER A 18 11.26 1.46 -4.21
C SER A 18 10.72 2.19 -2.98
N SER A 19 10.65 3.52 -3.01
CA SER A 19 10.13 4.32 -1.91
C SER A 19 8.64 4.03 -1.68
N ASN A 20 7.86 3.96 -2.74
CA ASN A 20 6.42 3.68 -2.64
C ASN A 20 6.17 2.28 -2.09
N LEU A 21 6.87 1.27 -2.60
CA LEU A 21 6.75 -0.11 -2.12
C LEU A 21 7.18 -0.23 -0.66
N GLY A 22 8.24 0.47 -0.27
CA GLY A 22 8.69 0.52 1.12
C GLY A 22 7.62 1.09 2.04
N ASN A 23 7.00 2.20 1.65
CA ASN A 23 5.94 2.84 2.42
C ASN A 23 4.69 1.94 2.53
N VAL A 24 4.30 1.31 1.43
CA VAL A 24 3.17 0.37 1.42
C VAL A 24 3.43 -0.80 2.36
N HIS A 25 4.63 -1.38 2.28
CA HIS A 25 5.01 -2.53 3.08
C HIS A 25 5.10 -2.20 4.57
N GLU A 26 5.74 -1.08 4.92
CA GLU A 26 5.82 -0.61 6.31
C GLU A 26 4.44 -0.34 6.90
N ASN A 27 3.56 0.31 6.13
CA ASN A 27 2.19 0.54 6.57
C ASN A 27 1.48 -0.77 6.85
N ALA A 28 1.60 -1.75 5.97
CA ALA A 28 0.99 -3.06 6.14
C ALA A 28 1.49 -3.76 7.40
N ILE A 29 2.80 -3.71 7.66
CA ILE A 29 3.41 -4.30 8.85
C ILE A 29 2.88 -3.61 10.11
N ASP A 30 2.87 -2.28 10.14
CA ASP A 30 2.42 -1.52 11.30
C ASP A 30 0.95 -1.79 11.62
N VAL A 31 0.10 -1.79 10.61
CA VAL A 31 -1.34 -2.06 10.79
C VAL A 31 -1.56 -3.50 11.22
N CYS A 32 -0.76 -4.44 10.70
CA CYS A 32 -0.86 -5.86 11.05
C CYS A 32 -0.50 -6.13 12.52
N LYS A 33 0.27 -5.25 13.15
CA LYS A 33 0.63 -5.38 14.57
C LYS A 33 -0.55 -5.22 15.52
N THR A 34 -1.71 -4.79 15.04
CA THR A 34 -2.92 -4.69 15.84
C THR A 34 -3.53 -6.05 16.18
N VAL A 35 -3.07 -7.12 15.53
CA VAL A 35 -3.50 -8.48 15.87
C VAL A 35 -2.32 -9.28 16.43
N SER A 36 -2.64 -10.41 17.10
CA SER A 36 -1.62 -11.28 17.67
C SER A 36 -0.69 -11.85 16.59
N SER A 37 0.55 -12.18 16.97
CA SER A 37 1.58 -12.59 16.03
C SER A 37 1.18 -13.79 15.16
N GLU A 38 0.44 -14.73 15.70
CA GLU A 38 -0.02 -15.92 14.98
C GLU A 38 -1.12 -15.63 13.94
N LYS A 39 -1.77 -14.46 14.06
CA LYS A 39 -2.83 -14.04 13.12
C LYS A 39 -2.32 -13.05 12.08
N ARG A 40 -1.07 -12.65 12.16
CA ARG A 40 -0.48 -11.65 11.25
C ARG A 40 -0.23 -12.26 9.88
N SER A 41 -0.70 -11.58 8.86
CA SER A 41 -0.47 -11.93 7.47
C SER A 41 -0.35 -10.66 6.65
N VAL A 42 0.68 -10.56 5.83
CA VAL A 42 0.91 -9.46 4.90
C VAL A 42 1.17 -10.04 3.53
N GLN A 43 0.44 -9.56 2.53
CA GLN A 43 0.65 -9.94 1.13
C GLN A 43 0.83 -8.69 0.30
N LEU A 44 1.83 -8.69 -0.57
CA LEU A 44 2.12 -7.61 -1.49
C LEU A 44 2.28 -8.19 -2.89
N SER A 45 1.54 -7.65 -3.85
CA SER A 45 1.60 -8.06 -5.24
C SER A 45 1.90 -6.85 -6.11
N VAL A 46 2.87 -6.97 -7.01
CA VAL A 46 3.25 -5.92 -7.95
C VAL A 46 3.26 -6.56 -9.34
N THR A 47 2.33 -6.15 -10.18
CA THR A 47 2.15 -6.74 -11.51
C THR A 47 1.81 -5.67 -12.53
N THR A 48 1.87 -6.03 -13.82
CA THR A 48 1.37 -5.19 -14.90
C THR A 48 0.23 -5.92 -15.61
N ARG A 49 -0.70 -5.14 -16.19
CA ARG A 49 -1.78 -5.67 -17.01
C ARG A 49 -1.82 -4.96 -18.34
N HIS A 50 -1.84 -5.76 -19.43
CA HIS A 50 -1.97 -5.27 -20.80
C HIS A 50 -0.89 -4.26 -21.17
N ASP A 51 0.27 -4.30 -20.52
CA ASP A 51 1.36 -3.33 -20.68
C ASP A 51 0.91 -1.87 -20.56
N SER A 52 -0.25 -1.64 -19.96
CA SER A 52 -0.86 -0.31 -19.83
C SER A 52 -0.89 0.21 -18.40
N TYR A 53 -0.90 -0.68 -17.42
CA TYR A 53 -1.04 -0.31 -16.02
C TYR A 53 -0.13 -1.13 -15.13
N LEU A 54 0.46 -0.44 -14.16
CA LEU A 54 1.14 -1.07 -13.03
C LEU A 54 0.15 -1.19 -11.87
N TYR A 55 0.00 -2.38 -11.31
CA TYR A 55 -0.88 -2.64 -10.18
C TYR A 55 -0.05 -3.05 -8.97
N ILE A 56 -0.27 -2.34 -7.86
CA ILE A 56 0.31 -2.68 -6.56
C ILE A 56 -0.84 -2.93 -5.62
N VAL A 57 -0.91 -4.14 -5.08
CA VAL A 57 -1.98 -4.54 -4.16
C VAL A 57 -1.34 -5.03 -2.88
N SER A 58 -1.70 -4.43 -1.77
CA SER A 58 -1.26 -4.84 -0.44
C SER A 58 -2.47 -5.24 0.40
N THR A 59 -2.37 -6.37 1.07
CA THR A 59 -3.40 -6.88 1.97
C THR A 59 -2.75 -7.30 3.27
N ASN A 60 -3.31 -6.86 4.38
CA ASN A 60 -2.82 -7.30 5.68
C ASN A 60 -3.98 -7.53 6.64
N THR A 61 -3.76 -8.45 7.59
CA THR A 61 -4.69 -8.65 8.69
C THR A 61 -4.60 -7.49 9.68
N PHE A 62 -5.70 -7.17 10.34
CA PHE A 62 -5.75 -6.15 11.39
C PHE A 62 -6.97 -6.36 12.28
N ASP A 63 -7.13 -5.53 13.31
CA ASP A 63 -8.18 -5.67 14.32
C ASP A 63 -9.56 -5.16 13.90
N GLY A 64 -9.70 -4.63 12.70
CA GLY A 64 -10.96 -4.08 12.19
C GLY A 64 -11.24 -2.63 12.60
N ILE A 65 -10.38 -2.04 13.42
CA ILE A 65 -10.57 -0.67 13.91
C ILE A 65 -9.89 0.32 12.96
N VAL A 66 -10.68 1.20 12.38
CA VAL A 66 -10.22 2.18 11.41
C VAL A 66 -10.43 3.58 11.95
N LYS A 67 -9.38 4.41 11.89
CA LYS A 67 -9.47 5.84 12.18
C LYS A 67 -9.51 6.61 10.88
N LYS A 68 -10.53 7.44 10.73
CA LYS A 68 -10.66 8.35 9.59
C LYS A 68 -10.79 9.78 10.10
N GLU A 69 -10.05 10.68 9.50
CA GLU A 69 -10.18 12.09 9.70
C GLU A 69 -10.35 12.78 8.36
N LYS A 70 -11.40 13.60 8.20
CA LYS A 70 -11.69 14.27 6.93
C LYS A 70 -11.82 13.30 5.75
N ASN A 71 -12.45 12.14 5.99
CA ASN A 71 -12.63 11.06 5.00
C ASN A 71 -11.33 10.41 4.55
N GLN A 72 -10.26 10.54 5.34
CA GLN A 72 -8.98 9.89 5.06
C GLN A 72 -8.63 8.91 6.15
N TYR A 73 -8.03 7.78 5.76
CA TYR A 73 -7.48 6.82 6.70
C TYR A 73 -6.24 7.37 7.36
N GLN A 74 -6.12 7.17 8.67
CA GLN A 74 -4.92 7.53 9.41
C GLN A 74 -4.08 6.31 9.71
N THR A 75 -2.76 6.49 9.68
CA THR A 75 -1.84 5.46 10.11
C THR A 75 -1.90 5.28 11.64
N THR A 76 -1.69 4.05 12.10
CA THR A 76 -1.61 3.72 13.52
C THR A 76 -0.16 3.75 14.04
N ARG A 77 0.78 4.28 13.27
CA ARG A 77 2.19 4.35 13.66
C ARG A 77 2.38 5.13 14.95
N LYS A 78 3.14 4.54 15.89
CA LYS A 78 3.34 5.09 17.23
C LYS A 78 4.06 6.44 17.26
N ASN A 79 4.89 6.73 16.28
CA ASN A 79 5.63 7.99 16.22
C ASN A 79 4.84 9.13 15.56
N GLY A 80 3.55 8.95 15.37
CA GLY A 80 2.65 9.98 14.89
C GLY A 80 2.84 10.40 13.46
N HIS A 81 3.67 9.70 12.72
CA HIS A 81 3.90 10.02 11.32
C HIS A 81 2.81 9.40 10.46
N GLY A 82 1.75 10.16 10.19
CA GLY A 82 0.78 9.82 9.16
C GLY A 82 1.39 9.89 7.75
N ILE A 83 2.72 9.83 7.68
CA ILE A 83 3.51 10.06 6.48
C ILE A 83 3.34 8.93 5.46
N GLY A 84 3.15 7.68 5.93
CA GLY A 84 3.11 6.53 5.04
C GLY A 84 2.02 6.62 3.98
N LEU A 85 0.78 6.90 4.38
CA LEU A 85 -0.35 6.98 3.45
C LEU A 85 -0.26 8.22 2.57
N SER A 86 0.14 9.36 3.14
CA SER A 86 0.32 10.60 2.38
C SER A 86 1.42 10.47 1.33
N SER A 87 2.55 9.84 1.69
CA SER A 87 3.66 9.64 0.76
C SER A 87 3.28 8.69 -0.37
N ILE A 88 2.55 7.63 -0.07
CA ILE A 88 2.03 6.71 -1.08
C ILE A 88 1.17 7.49 -2.07
N GLN A 89 0.25 8.29 -1.57
CA GLN A 89 -0.70 9.05 -2.37
C GLN A 89 0.03 10.06 -3.27
N LEU A 90 0.98 10.81 -2.73
CA LEU A 90 1.76 11.80 -3.49
C LEU A 90 2.55 11.15 -4.62
N THR A 91 3.22 10.02 -4.36
CA THR A 91 3.98 9.32 -5.38
C THR A 91 3.07 8.80 -6.49
N VAL A 92 1.94 8.23 -6.14
CA VAL A 92 0.98 7.71 -7.11
C VAL A 92 0.42 8.84 -7.98
N GLU A 93 0.07 9.97 -7.37
CA GLU A 93 -0.45 11.13 -8.10
C GLU A 93 0.58 11.72 -9.07
N LYS A 94 1.86 11.68 -8.72
CA LYS A 94 2.95 12.13 -9.59
C LYS A 94 2.94 11.42 -10.94
N TYR A 95 2.50 10.17 -10.98
CA TYR A 95 2.42 9.36 -12.20
C TYR A 95 1.01 9.24 -12.76
N ASN A 96 0.11 10.12 -12.34
CA ASN A 96 -1.30 10.13 -12.76
C ASN A 96 -2.04 8.84 -12.41
N GLY A 97 -1.61 8.19 -11.35
CA GLY A 97 -2.25 6.98 -10.85
C GLY A 97 -3.33 7.26 -9.84
N THR A 98 -3.93 6.19 -9.37
CA THR A 98 -4.94 6.21 -8.31
C THR A 98 -4.55 5.27 -7.19
N VAL A 99 -4.92 5.64 -5.97
CA VAL A 99 -4.78 4.77 -4.81
C VAL A 99 -6.11 4.69 -4.09
N GLN A 100 -6.47 3.48 -3.68
CA GLN A 100 -7.71 3.24 -2.94
C GLN A 100 -7.39 2.44 -1.69
N PHE A 101 -7.84 2.97 -0.55
CA PHE A 101 -7.74 2.28 0.74
C PHE A 101 -9.12 1.72 1.08
N SER A 102 -9.16 0.46 1.50
CA SER A 102 -10.41 -0.17 1.91
C SER A 102 -10.14 -1.19 3.00
N ASN A 103 -11.18 -1.67 3.63
CA ASN A 103 -11.07 -2.68 4.68
C ASN A 103 -12.37 -3.45 4.85
N ASP A 104 -12.25 -4.66 5.38
CA ASP A 104 -13.34 -5.39 6.01
C ASP A 104 -13.04 -5.52 7.50
N ASP A 105 -13.71 -6.44 8.20
CA ASP A 105 -13.56 -6.57 9.66
C ASP A 105 -12.21 -7.16 10.09
N SER A 106 -11.47 -7.78 9.18
CA SER A 106 -10.25 -8.50 9.51
C SER A 106 -9.06 -8.16 8.61
N ARG A 107 -9.28 -7.49 7.49
CA ARG A 107 -8.23 -7.19 6.52
C ARG A 107 -8.29 -5.75 6.05
N PHE A 108 -7.11 -5.17 5.86
CA PHE A 108 -6.91 -3.84 5.28
C PHE A 108 -6.28 -3.98 3.90
N TYR A 109 -6.76 -3.19 2.95
CA TYR A 109 -6.37 -3.26 1.54
C TYR A 109 -5.84 -1.91 1.05
N VAL A 110 -4.75 -1.96 0.29
CA VAL A 110 -4.24 -0.82 -0.47
C VAL A 110 -4.16 -1.25 -1.93
N ASP A 111 -4.88 -0.56 -2.79
CA ASP A 111 -4.93 -0.83 -4.23
C ASP A 111 -4.39 0.38 -4.98
N ILE A 112 -3.30 0.19 -5.71
CA ILE A 112 -2.65 1.24 -6.49
C ILE A 112 -2.66 0.85 -7.96
N MET A 113 -3.04 1.80 -8.81
CA MET A 113 -3.00 1.64 -10.26
C MET A 113 -2.27 2.84 -10.85
N ILE A 114 -1.21 2.58 -11.61
CA ILE A 114 -0.41 3.61 -12.25
C ILE A 114 -0.39 3.33 -13.76
N PRO A 115 -0.82 4.29 -14.61
CA PRO A 115 -0.68 4.16 -16.07
C PRO A 115 0.79 4.09 -16.47
N ILE A 116 1.11 3.19 -17.38
CA ILE A 116 2.49 3.04 -17.88
C ILE A 116 2.58 3.07 -19.39
#